data_3d5d207dc01cf1b43bc06de10ff95c6c
#
_entry.id   3d5d207dc01cf1b43bc06de10ff95c6c
#
_cell.length_a   1.000
_cell.length_b   1.000
_cell.length_c   1.000
_cell.angle_alpha   90.00
_cell.angle_beta   90.00
_cell.angle_gamma   90.00
#
_symmetry.space_group_name_H-M   'P 1'
#
loop_
_entity.id
_entity.type
_entity.pdbx_description
1 polymer ?
#
loop_
_entity_poly.entity_id
_entity_poly.type
_entity_poly.pdbx_seq_one_letter_code
_entity_poly.pdbx_strand_id
1 'polypeptide(L)'
;MINTAYRAIDEHADELEKLALDIWDNPEMGWKETKAVAWTAEVLKANGFETEVGAYGMPTAIRAVWGSGKPVVGLAAEYDCLPGLSQQVCSYQNPVVNGGDGHGCGHNILGTVSTGSGILLSKVIDEVGGRVVIGGTPAEDGSYRGRPEAA
;
A
#
# COMPACT_ATOMS: atom_id res chain seq x y z
N MET A 1 -19.11 -17.03 0.42
CA MET A 1 -17.67 -16.69 0.31
C MET A 1 -17.34 -15.83 -0.93
N ILE A 2 -17.28 -16.36 -2.16
CA ILE A 2 -16.82 -15.57 -3.34
C ILE A 2 -17.68 -14.33 -3.62
N ASN A 3 -19.01 -14.44 -3.54
CA ASN A 3 -19.92 -13.31 -3.72
C ASN A 3 -19.81 -12.27 -2.60
N THR A 4 -19.42 -12.67 -1.39
CA THR A 4 -19.16 -11.76 -0.26
C THR A 4 -17.90 -10.94 -0.55
N ALA A 5 -16.84 -11.59 -1.05
CA ALA A 5 -15.62 -10.90 -1.45
C ALA A 5 -15.87 -9.89 -2.58
N TYR A 6 -16.59 -10.27 -3.65
CA TYR A 6 -16.90 -9.34 -4.75
C TYR A 6 -17.72 -8.12 -4.30
N ARG A 7 -18.73 -8.32 -3.45
CA ARG A 7 -19.49 -7.17 -2.90
C ARG A 7 -18.60 -6.24 -2.08
N ALA A 8 -17.70 -6.80 -1.30
CA ALA A 8 -16.79 -5.99 -0.52
C ALA A 8 -15.84 -5.15 -1.39
N ILE A 9 -15.49 -5.59 -2.63
CA ILE A 9 -14.76 -4.76 -3.59
C ILE A 9 -15.59 -3.52 -3.95
N ASP A 10 -16.85 -3.74 -4.35
CA ASP A 10 -17.74 -2.66 -4.76
C ASP A 10 -18.00 -1.67 -3.61
N GLU A 11 -18.15 -2.17 -2.37
CA GLU A 11 -18.38 -1.36 -1.17
C GLU A 11 -17.17 -0.49 -0.78
N HIS A 12 -15.94 -0.92 -1.15
CA HIS A 12 -14.70 -0.21 -0.83
C HIS A 12 -14.05 0.48 -2.05
N ALA A 13 -14.72 0.46 -3.22
CA ALA A 13 -14.13 0.94 -4.46
C ALA A 13 -13.67 2.40 -4.37
N ASP A 14 -14.53 3.30 -3.88
CA ASP A 14 -14.23 4.74 -3.77
C ASP A 14 -13.06 5.01 -2.80
N GLU A 15 -13.00 4.29 -1.68
CA GLU A 15 -11.93 4.41 -0.69
C GLU A 15 -10.58 3.96 -1.27
N LEU A 16 -10.58 2.83 -1.99
CA LEU A 16 -9.37 2.28 -2.61
C LEU A 16 -8.92 3.10 -3.82
N GLU A 17 -9.85 3.58 -4.66
CA GLU A 17 -9.52 4.48 -5.75
C GLU A 17 -8.89 5.78 -5.23
N LYS A 18 -9.49 6.34 -4.18
CA LYS A 18 -8.93 7.53 -3.53
C LYS A 18 -7.51 7.28 -3.00
N LEU A 19 -7.27 6.15 -2.33
CA LEU A 19 -5.93 5.80 -1.83
C LEU A 19 -4.91 5.74 -2.98
N ALA A 20 -5.26 5.05 -4.08
CA ALA A 20 -4.37 4.92 -5.24
C ALA A 20 -4.04 6.28 -5.88
N LEU A 21 -5.03 7.17 -5.98
CA LEU A 21 -4.87 8.50 -6.56
C LEU A 21 -4.10 9.45 -5.62
N ASP A 22 -4.38 9.42 -4.32
CA ASP A 22 -3.63 10.21 -3.34
C ASP A 22 -2.14 9.89 -3.38
N ILE A 23 -1.78 8.60 -3.47
CA ILE A 23 -0.39 8.15 -3.60
C ILE A 23 0.19 8.57 -4.96
N TRP A 24 -0.56 8.39 -6.06
CA TRP A 24 -0.16 8.83 -7.40
C TRP A 24 0.17 10.31 -7.47
N ASP A 25 -0.68 11.15 -6.91
CA ASP A 25 -0.55 12.61 -6.94
C ASP A 25 0.55 13.13 -5.99
N ASN A 26 1.04 12.29 -5.09
CA ASN A 26 2.08 12.63 -4.11
C ASN A 26 3.21 11.59 -4.12
N PRO A 27 3.97 11.48 -5.22
CA PRO A 27 5.03 10.48 -5.31
C PRO A 27 6.12 10.75 -4.27
N GLU A 28 6.46 9.74 -3.49
CA GLU A 28 7.47 9.78 -2.44
C GLU A 28 8.52 8.70 -2.70
N MET A 29 9.78 9.10 -2.67
CA MET A 29 10.92 8.20 -2.83
C MET A 29 11.07 7.24 -1.66
N GLY A 30 11.66 6.09 -1.92
CA GLY A 30 11.96 5.09 -0.90
C GLY A 30 12.57 5.67 0.37
N TRP A 31 12.12 5.21 1.53
CA TRP A 31 12.41 5.67 2.89
C TRP A 31 11.84 7.06 3.24
N LYS A 32 11.03 7.66 2.38
CA LYS A 32 10.40 8.97 2.57
C LYS A 32 8.88 8.92 2.37
N GLU A 33 8.31 7.73 2.28
CA GLU A 33 6.91 7.45 1.94
C GLU A 33 5.96 7.77 3.12
N THR A 34 6.06 8.98 3.67
CA THR A 34 5.36 9.36 4.90
C THR A 34 3.87 9.55 4.70
N LYS A 35 3.46 10.12 3.57
CA LYS A 35 2.06 10.34 3.22
C LYS A 35 1.40 9.02 2.81
N ALA A 36 2.04 8.27 1.90
CA ALA A 36 1.55 6.98 1.44
C ALA A 36 1.31 6.02 2.61
N VAL A 37 2.26 5.95 3.55
CA VAL A 37 2.14 5.17 4.79
C VAL A 37 0.99 5.66 5.66
N ALA A 38 0.84 6.98 5.85
CA ALA A 38 -0.22 7.52 6.70
C ALA A 38 -1.61 7.16 6.13
N TRP A 39 -1.84 7.38 4.83
CA TRP A 39 -3.11 7.07 4.17
C TRP A 39 -3.40 5.56 4.15
N THR A 40 -2.42 4.73 3.82
CA THR A 40 -2.57 3.27 3.83
C THR A 40 -2.92 2.77 5.25
N ALA A 41 -2.22 3.28 6.28
CA ALA A 41 -2.50 2.92 7.66
C ALA A 41 -3.88 3.41 8.14
N GLU A 42 -4.34 4.56 7.66
CA GLU A 42 -5.68 5.08 7.97
C GLU A 42 -6.76 4.17 7.39
N VAL A 43 -6.65 3.80 6.11
CA VAL A 43 -7.58 2.87 5.45
C VAL A 43 -7.60 1.52 6.17
N LEU A 44 -6.45 0.95 6.52
CA LEU A 44 -6.37 -0.32 7.23
C LEU A 44 -7.01 -0.26 8.63
N LYS A 45 -6.76 0.81 9.38
CA LYS A 45 -7.37 1.03 10.70
C LYS A 45 -8.88 1.21 10.61
N ALA A 46 -9.36 2.00 9.63
CA ALA A 46 -10.79 2.22 9.40
C ALA A 46 -11.51 0.90 9.09
N ASN A 47 -10.81 -0.04 8.45
CA ASN A 47 -11.30 -1.39 8.14
C ASN A 47 -11.01 -2.43 9.25
N GLY A 48 -10.59 -1.99 10.44
CA GLY A 48 -10.50 -2.82 11.65
C GLY A 48 -9.19 -3.62 11.78
N PHE A 49 -8.16 -3.35 10.99
CA PHE A 49 -6.86 -3.96 11.15
C PHE A 49 -6.11 -3.38 12.37
N GLU A 50 -5.49 -4.24 13.16
CA GLU A 50 -4.47 -3.84 14.11
C GLU A 50 -3.23 -3.39 13.33
N THR A 51 -2.98 -2.08 13.31
CA THR A 51 -2.00 -1.47 12.39
C THR A 51 -0.91 -0.74 13.15
N GLU A 52 0.33 -1.15 12.91
CA GLU A 52 1.57 -0.56 13.39
C GLU A 52 2.29 0.14 12.24
N VAL A 53 2.65 1.42 12.43
CA VAL A 53 3.55 2.18 11.54
C VAL A 53 4.92 2.24 12.20
N GLY A 54 5.99 2.19 11.42
CA GLY A 54 7.36 2.09 11.94
C GLY A 54 7.73 0.66 12.35
N ALA A 55 7.02 -0.32 11.80
CA ALA A 55 7.25 -1.73 12.09
C ALA A 55 8.68 -2.15 11.73
N TYR A 56 9.20 -3.12 12.48
CA TYR A 56 10.53 -3.70 12.25
C TYR A 56 11.69 -2.69 12.31
N GLY A 57 11.51 -1.55 12.98
CA GLY A 57 12.49 -0.48 13.05
C GLY A 57 12.64 0.35 11.77
N MET A 58 11.74 0.20 10.81
CA MET A 58 11.70 0.97 9.57
C MET A 58 10.58 2.02 9.64
N PRO A 59 10.89 3.33 9.67
CA PRO A 59 9.91 4.40 9.94
C PRO A 59 8.69 4.39 9.01
N THR A 60 8.89 3.98 7.76
CA THR A 60 7.84 3.93 6.72
C THR A 60 7.33 2.52 6.42
N ALA A 61 7.63 1.52 7.27
CA ALA A 61 7.02 0.21 7.16
C ALA A 61 5.69 0.14 7.92
N ILE A 62 4.78 -0.66 7.39
CA ILE A 62 3.49 -0.99 8.02
C ILE A 62 3.47 -2.48 8.35
N ARG A 63 2.93 -2.81 9.51
CA ARG A 63 2.45 -4.14 9.83
C ARG A 63 0.99 -4.04 10.24
N ALA A 64 0.09 -4.61 9.45
CA ALA A 64 -1.33 -4.65 9.77
C ALA A 64 -1.83 -6.09 9.83
N VAL A 65 -2.65 -6.40 10.84
CA VAL A 65 -3.11 -7.76 11.11
C VAL A 65 -4.61 -7.77 11.30
N TRP A 66 -5.27 -8.75 10.69
CA TRP A 66 -6.66 -9.11 10.95
C TRP A 66 -6.77 -10.59 11.25
N GLY A 67 -7.56 -10.94 12.27
CA GLY A 67 -7.78 -12.34 12.68
C GLY A 67 -6.64 -12.91 13.51
N SER A 68 -6.67 -14.21 13.75
CA SER A 68 -5.71 -14.91 14.59
C SER A 68 -5.53 -16.36 14.15
N GLY A 69 -4.46 -17.02 14.62
CA GLY A 69 -4.24 -18.43 14.33
C GLY A 69 -3.60 -18.69 12.97
N LYS A 70 -3.91 -19.86 12.40
CA LYS A 70 -3.38 -20.36 11.11
C LYS A 70 -4.53 -20.79 10.20
N PRO A 71 -4.36 -20.73 8.86
CA PRO A 71 -3.17 -20.28 8.13
C PRO A 71 -2.90 -18.80 8.26
N VAL A 72 -1.70 -18.34 7.88
CA VAL A 72 -1.34 -16.93 7.78
C VAL A 72 -1.18 -16.57 6.31
N VAL A 73 -1.99 -15.63 5.83
CA VAL A 73 -1.85 -15.08 4.49
C VAL A 73 -1.11 -13.75 4.60
N GLY A 74 0.04 -13.64 3.95
CA GLY A 74 0.83 -12.40 3.88
C GLY A 74 0.63 -11.69 2.55
N LEU A 75 0.44 -10.37 2.59
CA LEU A 75 0.34 -9.51 1.43
C LEU A 75 1.39 -8.39 1.55
N ALA A 76 2.17 -8.15 0.50
CA ALA A 76 3.11 -7.04 0.42
C ALA A 76 2.42 -5.84 -0.21
N ALA A 77 2.53 -4.67 0.40
CA ALA A 77 1.99 -3.40 -0.08
C ALA A 77 3.14 -2.41 -0.29
N GLU A 78 3.51 -2.22 -1.53
CA GLU A 78 4.53 -1.29 -1.98
C GLU A 78 3.92 0.09 -2.23
N TYR A 79 4.69 1.17 -2.05
CA TYR A 79 4.16 2.54 -2.25
C TYR A 79 5.25 3.58 -2.56
N ASP A 80 6.49 3.20 -2.71
CA ASP A 80 7.57 4.10 -3.15
C ASP A 80 7.46 4.41 -4.64
N CYS A 81 8.04 5.54 -5.05
CA CYS A 81 8.10 5.98 -6.43
C CYS A 81 9.52 5.95 -7.00
N LEU A 82 9.64 6.18 -8.30
CA LEU A 82 10.90 6.24 -9.03
C LEU A 82 11.28 7.69 -9.38
N PRO A 83 12.60 8.01 -9.38
CA PRO A 83 13.07 9.34 -9.73
C PRO A 83 12.92 9.63 -11.23
N GLY A 84 12.53 10.86 -11.55
CA GLY A 84 12.47 11.34 -12.93
C GLY A 84 11.32 10.80 -13.77
N LEU A 85 10.36 10.09 -13.15
CA LEU A 85 9.23 9.47 -13.85
C LEU A 85 7.90 10.19 -13.63
N SER A 86 7.94 11.50 -13.31
CA SER A 86 6.74 12.32 -13.27
C SER A 86 6.01 12.26 -14.61
N GLN A 87 4.71 11.97 -14.58
CA GLN A 87 3.93 11.73 -15.79
C GLN A 87 2.46 12.10 -15.60
N GLN A 88 1.87 12.71 -16.61
CA GLN A 88 0.42 12.90 -16.71
C GLN A 88 -0.26 11.62 -17.23
N VAL A 89 -1.58 11.53 -17.05
CA VAL A 89 -2.36 10.40 -17.58
C VAL A 89 -2.53 10.56 -19.09
N CYS A 90 -1.51 10.14 -19.84
CA CYS A 90 -1.50 10.15 -21.31
C CYS A 90 -0.53 9.11 -21.86
N SER A 91 -0.64 8.77 -23.14
CA SER A 91 0.14 7.72 -23.81
C SER A 91 1.49 8.18 -24.37
N TYR A 92 1.92 9.38 -24.06
CA TYR A 92 3.20 9.96 -24.49
C TYR A 92 3.90 10.64 -23.31
N GLN A 93 5.21 10.83 -23.41
CA GLN A 93 5.98 11.47 -22.35
C GLN A 93 5.50 12.91 -22.14
N ASN A 94 4.92 13.17 -20.97
CA ASN A 94 4.40 14.47 -20.57
C ASN A 94 4.48 14.62 -19.05
N PRO A 95 5.63 15.02 -18.51
CA PRO A 95 5.80 15.12 -17.06
C PRO A 95 4.91 16.23 -16.46
N VAL A 96 4.32 15.98 -15.29
CA VAL A 96 3.66 17.00 -14.46
C VAL A 96 4.71 17.98 -13.94
N VAL A 97 5.84 17.44 -13.48
CA VAL A 97 7.02 18.19 -13.02
C VAL A 97 8.22 17.70 -13.82
N ASN A 98 8.88 18.58 -14.56
CA ASN A 98 10.05 18.19 -15.36
C ASN A 98 11.17 17.67 -14.46
N GLY A 99 11.61 16.42 -14.70
CA GLY A 99 12.59 15.73 -13.87
C GLY A 99 12.09 15.31 -12.47
N GLY A 100 10.80 15.51 -12.19
CA GLY A 100 10.18 15.10 -10.94
C GLY A 100 9.93 13.60 -10.83
N ASP A 101 9.67 13.15 -9.61
CA ASP A 101 9.43 11.74 -9.29
C ASP A 101 8.02 11.29 -9.72
N GLY A 102 7.82 9.98 -9.89
CA GLY A 102 6.52 9.44 -10.28
C GLY A 102 6.43 7.90 -10.17
N HIS A 103 5.21 7.40 -10.20
CA HIS A 103 4.90 5.97 -10.04
C HIS A 103 5.05 5.17 -11.35
N GLY A 104 6.27 5.14 -11.91
CA GLY A 104 6.55 4.40 -13.14
C GLY A 104 6.47 2.88 -12.99
N CYS A 105 6.64 2.34 -11.79
CA CYS A 105 6.45 0.92 -11.47
C CYS A 105 5.00 0.59 -11.08
N GLY A 106 4.19 1.59 -10.72
CA GLY A 106 2.78 1.40 -10.37
C GLY A 106 2.54 0.99 -8.92
N HIS A 107 3.46 1.28 -7.99
CA HIS A 107 3.33 0.92 -6.58
C HIS A 107 2.13 1.57 -5.90
N ASN A 108 1.65 2.73 -6.37
CA ASN A 108 0.40 3.31 -5.94
C ASN A 108 -0.79 2.35 -6.15
N ILE A 109 -0.79 1.55 -7.22
CA ILE A 109 -1.80 0.52 -7.50
C ILE A 109 -1.49 -0.77 -6.74
N LEU A 110 -0.23 -1.23 -6.73
CA LEU A 110 0.16 -2.49 -6.08
C LEU A 110 -0.10 -2.45 -4.58
N GLY A 111 0.27 -1.37 -3.90
CA GLY A 111 -0.03 -1.17 -2.49
C GLY A 111 -1.52 -1.11 -2.19
N THR A 112 -2.28 -0.42 -3.04
CA THR A 112 -3.74 -0.33 -2.92
C THR A 112 -4.42 -1.69 -3.16
N VAL A 113 -3.99 -2.46 -4.17
CA VAL A 113 -4.51 -3.81 -4.44
C VAL A 113 -4.22 -4.75 -3.28
N SER A 114 -3.03 -4.70 -2.70
CA SER A 114 -2.68 -5.51 -1.52
C SER A 114 -3.51 -5.12 -0.30
N THR A 115 -3.71 -3.83 -0.07
CA THR A 115 -4.57 -3.29 1.00
C THR A 115 -6.02 -3.75 0.81
N GLY A 116 -6.59 -3.57 -0.38
CA GLY A 116 -7.94 -4.03 -0.73
C GLY A 116 -8.10 -5.54 -0.61
N SER A 117 -7.13 -6.32 -1.09
CA SER A 117 -7.14 -7.79 -0.95
C SER A 117 -7.19 -8.22 0.51
N GLY A 118 -6.45 -7.53 1.39
CA GLY A 118 -6.51 -7.77 2.84
C GLY A 118 -7.89 -7.48 3.42
N ILE A 119 -8.49 -6.35 3.04
CA ILE A 119 -9.85 -5.97 3.45
C ILE A 119 -10.86 -7.03 2.99
N LEU A 120 -10.77 -7.50 1.74
CA LEU A 120 -11.63 -8.55 1.21
C LEU A 120 -11.49 -9.87 1.99
N LEU A 121 -10.25 -10.27 2.25
CA LEU A 121 -9.97 -11.48 3.02
C LEU A 121 -10.54 -11.37 4.44
N SER A 122 -10.48 -10.20 5.07
CA SER A 122 -11.04 -9.99 6.41
C SER A 122 -12.54 -10.28 6.48
N LYS A 123 -13.28 -10.08 5.37
CA LYS A 123 -14.74 -10.34 5.31
C LYS A 123 -15.10 -11.82 5.20
N VAL A 124 -14.13 -12.68 4.86
CA VAL A 124 -14.36 -14.13 4.67
C VAL A 124 -13.47 -15.00 5.55
N ILE A 125 -12.55 -14.41 6.28
CA ILE A 125 -11.55 -15.16 7.07
C ILE A 125 -12.22 -16.02 8.16
N ASP A 126 -13.32 -15.59 8.72
CA ASP A 126 -14.04 -16.34 9.75
C ASP A 126 -14.64 -17.65 9.22
N GLU A 127 -14.87 -17.74 7.90
CA GLU A 127 -15.37 -18.98 7.25
C GLU A 127 -14.24 -19.99 7.01
N VAL A 128 -12.99 -19.53 6.87
CA VAL A 128 -11.84 -20.37 6.53
C VAL A 128 -10.82 -20.51 7.68
N GLY A 129 -10.95 -19.66 8.67
CA GLY A 129 -10.00 -19.53 9.78
C GLY A 129 -8.68 -18.86 9.38
N GLY A 130 -7.84 -18.56 10.38
CA GLY A 130 -6.52 -17.98 10.17
C GLY A 130 -6.48 -16.47 10.29
N ARG A 131 -5.40 -15.87 9.76
CA ARG A 131 -5.20 -14.41 9.81
C ARG A 131 -4.61 -13.88 8.52
N VAL A 132 -4.88 -12.59 8.25
CA VAL A 132 -4.25 -11.81 7.19
C VAL A 132 -3.22 -10.88 7.82
N VAL A 133 -2.05 -10.81 7.19
CA VAL A 133 -0.99 -9.85 7.54
C VAL A 133 -0.64 -9.05 6.31
N ILE A 134 -0.77 -7.73 6.40
CA ILE A 134 -0.31 -6.81 5.36
C ILE A 134 0.99 -6.19 5.82
N GLY A 135 2.04 -6.37 5.03
CA GLY A 135 3.33 -5.71 5.22
C GLY A 135 3.45 -4.56 4.25
N GLY A 136 3.44 -3.33 4.75
CA GLY A 136 3.84 -2.17 3.94
C GLY A 136 5.35 -2.15 3.83
N THR A 137 5.84 -2.29 2.58
CA THR A 137 7.25 -2.50 2.27
C THR A 137 7.86 -1.22 1.67
N PRO A 138 8.62 -0.43 2.47
CA PRO A 138 9.26 0.78 1.97
C PRO A 138 10.44 0.46 1.03
N ALA A 139 10.70 1.36 0.09
CA ALA A 139 11.85 1.34 -0.80
C ALA A 139 12.05 0.02 -1.55
N GLU A 140 10.96 -0.55 -2.09
CA GLU A 140 11.00 -1.83 -2.80
C GLU A 140 11.84 -1.74 -4.08
N ASP A 141 11.69 -0.66 -4.84
CA ASP A 141 12.51 -0.37 -6.04
C ASP A 141 13.99 -0.13 -5.74
N GLY A 142 14.41 -0.30 -4.50
CA GLY A 142 15.83 -0.23 -4.11
C GLY A 142 16.48 1.11 -4.40
N SER A 143 15.75 2.20 -4.23
CA SER A 143 16.31 3.54 -4.34
C SER A 143 17.44 3.72 -3.32
N TYR A 144 18.66 3.35 -3.75
CA TYR A 144 19.90 3.34 -2.97
C TYR A 144 20.31 4.71 -2.40
N ARG A 145 19.54 5.75 -2.69
CA ARG A 145 19.81 7.10 -2.20
C ARG A 145 18.97 7.37 -0.95
N GLY A 146 19.37 6.81 0.16
CA GLY A 146 18.79 7.18 1.44
C GLY A 146 18.53 6.05 2.43
N ARG A 147 19.25 4.92 2.35
CA ARG A 147 19.24 4.00 3.50
C ARG A 147 19.55 4.80 4.76
N PRO A 148 18.71 4.73 5.81
CA PRO A 148 19.14 5.20 7.12
C PRO A 148 20.46 4.48 7.43
N GLU A 149 21.52 5.22 7.73
CA GLU A 149 22.72 4.60 8.27
C GLU A 149 22.27 3.82 9.51
N ALA A 150 22.58 2.52 9.51
CA ALA A 150 22.30 1.67 10.65
C ALA A 150 23.04 2.27 11.85
N ALA A 151 22.27 2.75 12.85
CA ALA A 151 22.80 3.23 14.11
C ALA A 151 23.33 2.05 14.96
#